data_a38dfe2531e86c493e9d6e39b6f23a57
#
_entry.id   a38dfe2531e86c493e9d6e39b6f23a57
#
_cell.length_a   1.000
_cell.length_b   1.000
_cell.length_c   1.000
_cell.angle_alpha   90.00
_cell.angle_beta   90.00
_cell.angle_gamma   90.00
#
_symmetry.space_group_name_H-M   'P 1'
#
loop_
_entity.id
_entity.type
_entity.pdbx_description
1 polymer ?
#
loop_
_entity_poly.entity_id
_entity_poly.type
_entity_poly.pdbx_seq_one_letter_code
_entity_poly.pdbx_strand_id
1 'polypeptide(L)'
;GLNVKIPIFSSLGRSANSQKAKISLDQAKTQLEETQSKIRIDANAALNEYQLAIDNYYTEKENLRLAERIEQKNQTKFFEGMIQSFELRMVQLQLYSAQRNFVNAIQKVITNKIELETLLNQSKTD
;
A
#
# COMPACT_ATOMS: atom_id res chain seq x y z
N GLY A 1 64.74 24.91 -33.10
CA GLY A 1 63.33 25.11 -32.84
C GLY A 1 62.86 24.45 -31.56
N LEU A 2 62.85 25.22 -30.50
CA LEU A 2 62.28 24.76 -29.21
C LEU A 2 60.75 24.78 -29.31
N ASN A 3 60.17 23.62 -29.58
CA ASN A 3 58.74 23.44 -29.43
C ASN A 3 58.40 23.21 -27.93
N VAL A 4 58.17 24.31 -27.21
CA VAL A 4 57.58 24.23 -25.84
C VAL A 4 56.10 24.03 -26.02
N LYS A 5 55.65 22.76 -26.06
CA LYS A 5 54.24 22.42 -25.80
C LYS A 5 53.96 22.70 -24.35
N ILE A 6 53.36 23.86 -24.07
CA ILE A 6 52.89 24.18 -22.74
C ILE A 6 51.59 23.39 -22.54
N PRO A 7 51.51 22.47 -21.57
CA PRO A 7 50.33 21.62 -21.34
C PRO A 7 49.18 22.36 -20.60
N ILE A 8 49.01 23.67 -20.86
CA ILE A 8 48.01 24.51 -20.20
C ILE A 8 46.61 24.06 -20.60
N PHE A 9 46.40 23.62 -21.84
CA PHE A 9 45.12 23.14 -22.33
C PHE A 9 44.73 21.73 -21.81
N SER A 10 45.70 20.88 -21.51
CA SER A 10 45.41 19.55 -20.93
C SER A 10 45.03 19.60 -19.45
N SER A 11 45.55 20.57 -18.69
CA SER A 11 45.17 20.78 -17.29
C SER A 11 43.75 21.37 -17.15
N LEU A 12 43.34 22.24 -18.06
CA LEU A 12 41.98 22.77 -18.11
C LEU A 12 40.95 21.70 -18.52
N GLY A 13 41.29 20.82 -19.47
CA GLY A 13 40.46 19.68 -19.84
C GLY A 13 40.29 18.68 -18.72
N ARG A 14 41.34 18.38 -17.95
CA ARG A 14 41.27 17.52 -16.76
C ARG A 14 40.44 18.15 -15.64
N SER A 15 40.57 19.45 -15.40
CA SER A 15 39.78 20.17 -14.43
C SER A 15 38.29 20.19 -14.79
N ALA A 16 37.98 20.45 -16.07
CA ALA A 16 36.59 20.41 -16.55
C ALA A 16 35.99 19.02 -16.49
N ASN A 17 36.73 17.96 -16.81
CA ASN A 17 36.27 16.57 -16.66
C ASN A 17 36.12 16.19 -15.22
N SER A 18 37.00 16.62 -14.34
CA SER A 18 36.89 16.39 -12.88
C SER A 18 35.67 17.09 -12.29
N GLN A 19 35.38 18.32 -12.72
CA GLN A 19 34.16 19.05 -12.30
C GLN A 19 32.90 18.38 -12.83
N LYS A 20 32.88 17.94 -14.10
CA LYS A 20 31.75 17.16 -14.65
C LYS A 20 31.51 15.88 -13.89
N ALA A 21 32.57 15.12 -13.57
CA ALA A 21 32.47 13.90 -12.79
C ALA A 21 31.96 14.17 -11.39
N LYS A 22 32.40 15.26 -10.75
CA LYS A 22 31.92 15.68 -9.43
C LYS A 22 30.43 16.05 -9.44
N ILE A 23 30.00 16.85 -10.41
CA ILE A 23 28.60 17.24 -10.61
C ILE A 23 27.75 16.00 -10.88
N SER A 24 28.20 15.07 -11.71
CA SER A 24 27.50 13.81 -11.99
C SER A 24 27.37 12.94 -10.73
N LEU A 25 28.41 12.88 -9.89
CA LEU A 25 28.39 12.17 -8.63
C LEU A 25 27.42 12.83 -7.65
N ASP A 26 27.42 14.14 -7.54
CA ASP A 26 26.50 14.90 -6.67
C ASP A 26 25.05 14.72 -7.12
N GLN A 27 24.79 14.76 -8.43
CA GLN A 27 23.47 14.46 -8.99
C GLN A 27 23.02 13.02 -8.69
N ALA A 28 23.93 12.04 -8.84
CA ALA A 28 23.64 10.64 -8.51
C ALA A 28 23.33 10.45 -7.03
N LYS A 29 24.07 11.13 -6.14
CA LYS A 29 23.80 11.12 -4.69
C LYS A 29 22.45 11.73 -4.35
N THR A 30 22.13 12.90 -4.93
CA THR A 30 20.83 13.56 -4.73
C THR A 30 19.69 12.67 -5.21
N GLN A 31 19.83 12.06 -6.37
CA GLN A 31 18.82 11.13 -6.90
C GLN A 31 18.66 9.89 -6.05
N LEU A 32 19.74 9.36 -5.48
CA LEU A 32 19.69 8.25 -4.52
C LEU A 32 18.95 8.64 -3.24
N GLU A 33 19.24 9.81 -2.68
CA GLU A 33 18.56 10.33 -1.48
C GLU A 33 17.07 10.55 -1.75
N GLU A 34 16.70 11.11 -2.90
CA GLU A 34 15.32 11.30 -3.34
C GLU A 34 14.60 9.95 -3.48
N THR A 35 15.24 8.96 -4.09
CA THR A 35 14.72 7.60 -4.27
C THR A 35 14.51 6.91 -2.91
N GLN A 36 15.48 7.00 -2.01
CA GLN A 36 15.37 6.44 -0.66
C GLN A 36 14.27 7.12 0.15
N SER A 37 14.14 8.43 0.05
CA SER A 37 13.08 9.20 0.69
C SER A 37 11.70 8.80 0.17
N LYS A 38 11.56 8.63 -1.15
CA LYS A 38 10.33 8.17 -1.78
C LYS A 38 9.95 6.77 -1.33
N ILE A 39 10.89 5.82 -1.31
CA ILE A 39 10.67 4.45 -0.84
C ILE A 39 10.18 4.46 0.61
N ARG A 40 10.78 5.30 1.47
CA ARG A 40 10.37 5.44 2.87
C ARG A 40 8.94 5.98 3.00
N ILE A 41 8.59 6.99 2.23
CA ILE A 41 7.24 7.58 2.20
C ILE A 41 6.23 6.53 1.70
N ASP A 42 6.55 5.84 0.61
CA ASP A 42 5.67 4.81 0.05
C ASP A 42 5.48 3.63 1.01
N ALA A 43 6.55 3.20 1.70
CA ALA A 43 6.48 2.15 2.71
C ALA A 43 5.64 2.56 3.92
N ASN A 44 5.76 3.80 4.39
CA ASN A 44 4.93 4.32 5.49
C ASN A 44 3.46 4.42 5.08
N ALA A 45 3.18 4.88 3.86
CA ALA A 45 1.82 4.92 3.32
C ALA A 45 1.22 3.51 3.21
N ALA A 46 1.98 2.54 2.70
CA ALA A 46 1.55 1.14 2.60
C ALA A 46 1.31 0.51 3.98
N LEU A 47 2.12 0.84 4.98
CA LEU A 47 1.91 0.39 6.36
C LEU A 47 0.62 0.95 6.95
N ASN A 48 0.33 2.22 6.72
CA ASN A 48 -0.92 2.85 7.16
C ASN A 48 -2.14 2.23 6.48
N GLU A 49 -2.07 2.00 5.17
CA GLU A 49 -3.12 1.32 4.41
C GLU A 49 -3.36 -0.12 4.92
N TYR A 50 -2.30 -0.84 5.22
CA TYR A 50 -2.39 -2.19 5.79
C TYR A 50 -3.06 -2.16 7.18
N GLN A 51 -2.67 -1.21 8.03
CA GLN A 51 -3.27 -1.04 9.36
C GLN A 51 -4.78 -0.71 9.26
N LEU A 52 -5.16 0.20 8.36
CA LEU A 52 -6.56 0.52 8.09
C LEU A 52 -7.34 -0.69 7.56
N ALA A 53 -6.73 -1.50 6.71
CA ALA A 53 -7.34 -2.73 6.21
C ALA A 53 -7.59 -3.75 7.33
N ILE A 54 -6.67 -3.89 8.28
CA ILE A 54 -6.83 -4.74 9.47
C ILE A 54 -7.98 -4.23 10.33
N ASP A 55 -8.05 -2.94 10.61
CA ASP A 55 -9.12 -2.34 11.41
C ASP A 55 -10.49 -2.54 10.74
N ASN A 56 -10.55 -2.34 9.42
CA ASN A 56 -11.75 -2.60 8.64
C ASN A 56 -12.15 -4.08 8.65
N TYR A 57 -11.19 -5.00 8.60
CA TYR A 57 -11.44 -6.44 8.72
C TYR A 57 -12.16 -6.78 10.04
N TYR A 58 -11.69 -6.25 11.16
CA TYR A 58 -12.34 -6.49 12.45
C TYR A 58 -13.73 -5.87 12.52
N THR A 59 -13.92 -4.69 11.94
CA THR A 59 -15.23 -4.04 11.86
C THR A 59 -16.22 -4.87 11.04
N GLU A 60 -15.83 -5.33 9.86
CA GLU A 60 -16.70 -6.13 9.01
C GLU A 60 -16.96 -7.53 9.57
N LYS A 61 -16.02 -8.09 10.30
CA LYS A 61 -16.20 -9.34 11.05
C LYS A 61 -17.31 -9.21 12.10
N GLU A 62 -17.32 -8.11 12.87
CA GLU A 62 -18.37 -7.85 13.85
C GLU A 62 -19.72 -7.54 13.19
N ASN A 63 -19.71 -6.80 12.08
CA ASN A 63 -20.92 -6.54 11.29
C ASN A 63 -21.53 -7.85 10.77
N LEU A 64 -20.72 -8.76 10.25
CA LEU A 64 -21.19 -10.08 9.82
C LEU A 64 -21.79 -10.87 10.96
N ARG A 65 -21.11 -10.92 12.11
CA ARG A 65 -21.61 -11.62 13.31
C ARG A 65 -22.96 -11.06 13.79
N LEU A 66 -23.11 -9.74 13.71
CA LEU A 66 -24.38 -9.09 14.05
C LEU A 66 -25.48 -9.43 13.04
N ALA A 67 -25.18 -9.38 11.74
CA ALA A 67 -26.11 -9.73 10.68
C ALA A 67 -26.59 -11.18 10.77
N GLU A 68 -25.69 -12.12 11.06
CA GLU A 68 -26.03 -13.54 11.31
C GLU A 68 -26.99 -13.69 12.48
N ARG A 69 -26.74 -12.99 13.57
CA ARG A 69 -27.60 -13.01 14.76
C ARG A 69 -28.98 -12.43 14.49
N ILE A 70 -29.05 -11.33 13.73
CA ILE A 70 -30.31 -10.70 13.31
C ILE A 70 -31.09 -11.64 12.41
N GLU A 71 -30.44 -12.26 11.46
CA GLU A 71 -31.06 -13.22 10.54
C GLU A 71 -31.63 -14.42 11.31
N GLN A 72 -30.87 -15.03 12.22
CA GLN A 72 -31.34 -16.12 13.05
C GLN A 72 -32.60 -15.77 13.86
N LYS A 73 -32.61 -14.59 14.49
CA LYS A 73 -33.77 -14.11 15.26
C LYS A 73 -34.99 -13.89 14.36
N ASN A 74 -34.80 -13.37 13.17
CA ASN A 74 -35.91 -13.15 12.24
C ASN A 74 -36.39 -14.45 11.60
N GLN A 75 -35.52 -15.42 11.37
CA GLN A 75 -35.94 -16.79 11.00
C GLN A 75 -36.91 -17.40 12.06
N THR A 76 -36.52 -17.30 13.31
CA THR A 76 -37.40 -17.79 14.42
C THR A 76 -38.75 -17.07 14.44
N LYS A 77 -38.73 -15.73 14.31
CA LYS A 77 -39.98 -14.94 14.26
C LYS A 77 -40.86 -15.29 13.05
N PHE A 78 -40.24 -15.60 11.92
CA PHE A 78 -40.95 -16.03 10.71
C PHE A 78 -41.66 -17.38 10.94
N PHE A 79 -40.97 -18.35 11.51
CA PHE A 79 -41.56 -19.66 11.84
C PHE A 79 -42.68 -19.56 12.90
N GLU A 80 -42.61 -18.57 13.79
CA GLU A 80 -43.62 -18.27 14.76
C GLU A 80 -44.77 -17.42 14.18
N GLY A 81 -44.72 -17.05 12.91
CA GLY A 81 -45.74 -16.24 12.24
C GLY A 81 -45.73 -14.76 12.64
N MET A 82 -44.66 -14.27 13.28
CA MET A 82 -44.58 -12.89 13.77
C MET A 82 -44.18 -11.87 12.71
N ILE A 83 -43.49 -12.33 11.65
CA ILE A 83 -43.04 -11.47 10.52
C ILE A 83 -43.43 -12.12 9.19
N GLN A 84 -43.49 -11.30 8.16
CA GLN A 84 -43.81 -11.74 6.81
C GLN A 84 -42.53 -12.20 6.06
N SER A 85 -42.72 -13.00 5.02
CA SER A 85 -41.60 -13.50 4.17
C SER A 85 -40.78 -12.36 3.56
N PHE A 86 -41.40 -11.22 3.28
CA PHE A 86 -40.70 -10.04 2.77
C PHE A 86 -39.69 -9.48 3.78
N GLU A 87 -40.07 -9.39 5.04
CA GLU A 87 -39.20 -8.92 6.12
C GLU A 87 -38.02 -9.86 6.32
N LEU A 88 -38.26 -11.16 6.31
CA LEU A 88 -37.17 -12.15 6.38
C LEU A 88 -36.22 -12.03 5.20
N ARG A 89 -36.75 -11.85 3.97
CA ARG A 89 -35.93 -11.66 2.78
C ARG A 89 -35.06 -10.42 2.87
N MET A 90 -35.56 -9.31 3.41
CA MET A 90 -34.78 -8.09 3.60
C MET A 90 -33.60 -8.32 4.55
N VAL A 91 -33.82 -9.06 5.64
CA VAL A 91 -32.75 -9.42 6.59
C VAL A 91 -31.71 -10.35 5.95
N GLN A 92 -32.15 -11.31 5.14
CA GLN A 92 -31.24 -12.19 4.39
C GLN A 92 -30.38 -11.42 3.38
N LEU A 93 -30.93 -10.42 2.71
CA LEU A 93 -30.18 -9.54 1.83
C LEU A 93 -29.13 -8.72 2.58
N GLN A 94 -29.45 -8.27 3.80
CA GLN A 94 -28.48 -7.60 4.66
C GLN A 94 -27.35 -8.55 5.08
N LEU A 95 -27.67 -9.81 5.41
CA LEU A 95 -26.67 -10.82 5.70
C LEU A 95 -25.74 -11.06 4.50
N TYR A 96 -26.25 -11.22 3.29
CA TYR A 96 -25.44 -11.38 2.09
C TYR A 96 -24.53 -10.17 1.83
N SER A 97 -25.04 -8.96 2.10
CA SER A 97 -24.23 -7.75 2.00
C SER A 97 -23.08 -7.74 3.00
N ALA A 98 -23.34 -8.12 4.25
CA ALA A 98 -22.32 -8.22 5.29
C ALA A 98 -21.29 -9.30 4.97
N GLN A 99 -21.70 -10.45 4.44
CA GLN A 99 -20.78 -11.50 3.98
C GLN A 99 -19.86 -11.00 2.87
N ARG A 100 -20.41 -10.30 1.89
CA ARG A 100 -19.63 -9.72 0.80
C ARG A 100 -18.63 -8.68 1.29
N ASN A 101 -19.06 -7.80 2.18
CA ASN A 101 -18.19 -6.78 2.77
C ASN A 101 -17.03 -7.42 3.55
N PHE A 102 -17.30 -8.47 4.31
CA PHE A 102 -16.29 -9.21 5.05
C PHE A 102 -15.27 -9.88 4.11
N VAL A 103 -15.72 -10.54 3.03
CA VAL A 103 -14.83 -11.13 2.04
C VAL A 103 -13.96 -10.06 1.37
N ASN A 104 -14.53 -8.92 1.03
CA ASN A 104 -13.78 -7.79 0.46
C ASN A 104 -12.74 -7.25 1.46
N ALA A 105 -13.08 -7.19 2.74
CA ALA A 105 -12.14 -6.77 3.78
C ALA A 105 -10.97 -7.75 3.92
N ILE A 106 -11.20 -9.06 3.85
CA ILE A 106 -10.14 -10.08 3.81
C ILE A 106 -9.23 -9.88 2.61
N GLN A 107 -9.80 -9.71 1.42
CA GLN A 107 -9.05 -9.46 0.19
C GLN A 107 -8.16 -8.23 0.31
N LYS A 108 -8.68 -7.15 0.90
CA LYS A 108 -7.94 -5.90 1.07
C LYS A 108 -6.75 -6.05 2.02
N VAL A 109 -6.92 -6.79 3.11
CA VAL A 109 -5.81 -7.12 4.03
C VAL A 109 -4.70 -7.89 3.30
N ILE A 110 -5.06 -8.91 2.52
CA ILE A 110 -4.09 -9.72 1.77
C ILE A 110 -3.36 -8.87 0.73
N THR A 111 -4.08 -8.07 -0.05
CA THR A 111 -3.52 -7.20 -1.08
C THR A 111 -2.56 -6.18 -0.48
N ASN A 112 -2.97 -5.50 0.59
CA ASN A 112 -2.14 -4.49 1.24
C ASN A 112 -0.92 -5.10 1.93
N LYS A 113 -1.03 -6.32 2.45
CA LYS A 113 0.10 -7.06 3.01
C LYS A 113 1.14 -7.38 1.94
N ILE A 114 0.71 -7.86 0.78
CA ILE A 114 1.61 -8.17 -0.35
C ILE A 114 2.30 -6.89 -0.83
N GLU A 115 1.59 -5.79 -0.96
CA GLU A 115 2.13 -4.50 -1.36
C GLU A 115 3.20 -4.01 -0.38
N LEU A 116 2.90 -4.06 0.92
CA LEU A 116 3.84 -3.69 1.97
C LEU A 116 5.11 -4.56 1.94
N GLU A 117 4.97 -5.88 1.83
CA GLU A 117 6.10 -6.80 1.73
C GLU A 117 6.95 -6.55 0.48
N THR A 118 6.32 -6.24 -0.65
CA THR A 118 7.02 -5.89 -1.89
C THR A 118 7.86 -4.62 -1.72
N LEU A 119 7.31 -3.57 -1.11
CA LEU A 119 8.02 -2.32 -0.85
C LEU A 119 9.16 -2.49 0.15
N LEU A 120 8.96 -3.29 1.20
CA LEU A 120 10.01 -3.60 2.18
C LEU A 120 11.15 -4.42 1.57
N ASN A 121 10.85 -5.33 0.66
CA ASN A 121 11.87 -6.11 -0.05
C ASN A 121 12.67 -5.24 -1.02
N GLN A 122 12.05 -4.27 -1.69
CA GLN A 122 12.75 -3.29 -2.52
C GLN A 122 13.72 -2.44 -1.71
N SER A 123 13.35 -2.04 -0.50
CA SER A 123 14.21 -1.25 0.39
C SER A 123 15.43 -2.00 0.91
N LYS A 124 15.41 -3.33 0.89
CA LYS A 124 16.55 -4.17 1.32
C LYS A 124 17.56 -4.46 0.21
N THR A 125 17.18 -4.27 -1.04
CA THR A 125 18.00 -4.60 -2.22
C THR A 125 18.88 -3.42 -2.64
N ASP A 126 18.60 -2.23 -2.17
CA ASP A 126 19.36 -0.99 -2.39
C ASP A 126 20.20 -0.62 -1.16
#